data_b8bddac7e6178b5f5aa4b3f439c70253
#
_entry.id   b8bddac7e6178b5f5aa4b3f439c70253
#
_cell.length_a   1.000
_cell.length_b   1.000
_cell.length_c   1.000
_cell.angle_alpha   90.00
_cell.angle_beta   90.00
_cell.angle_gamma   90.00
#
_symmetry.space_group_name_H-M   'P 1'
#
loop_
_entity.id
_entity.type
_entity.pdbx_description
1 polymer ?
#
loop_
_entity_poly.entity_id
_entity_poly.type
_entity_poly.pdbx_seq_one_letter_code
_entity_poly.pdbx_strand_id
1 'polypeptide(L)'
;MKIAKGTVVGLGVVAALGVSVPGFAGGNKYAAAAATRYCGSGDVVNWFGATTLWPPNHKLQPASVTADGNGASENVSIEIDPVVTDAVGGDGGPKHDPDFTYASGPVATGTDTATVDFNLRSERSGRGDGRTYTINWVATFDNGSKTCTSDDEGQTPFVVTVPHDMRDKKN
;
A
#
# COMPACT_ATOMS: atom_id res chain seq x y z
N MET A 1 54.88 -13.48 16.27
CA MET A 1 53.68 -13.12 17.01
C MET A 1 52.52 -13.08 16.00
N LYS A 2 51.66 -14.12 15.94
CA LYS A 2 50.59 -14.26 14.96
C LYS A 2 49.28 -13.79 15.63
N ILE A 3 48.65 -12.77 15.07
CA ILE A 3 47.34 -12.28 15.52
C ILE A 3 46.28 -12.94 14.65
N ALA A 4 45.42 -13.72 15.29
CA ALA A 4 44.27 -14.38 14.65
C ALA A 4 43.13 -13.37 14.42
N LYS A 5 42.64 -13.31 13.18
CA LYS A 5 41.42 -12.55 12.83
C LYS A 5 40.21 -13.38 13.20
N GLY A 6 39.48 -12.96 14.21
CA GLY A 6 38.17 -13.52 14.55
C GLY A 6 37.09 -12.88 13.68
N THR A 7 36.39 -13.70 12.87
CA THR A 7 35.18 -13.31 12.12
C THR A 7 34.00 -13.46 13.06
N VAL A 8 33.36 -12.35 13.42
CA VAL A 8 32.08 -12.34 14.14
C VAL A 8 30.97 -12.35 13.10
N VAL A 9 30.29 -13.50 12.98
CA VAL A 9 29.04 -13.60 12.21
C VAL A 9 27.91 -13.18 13.14
N GLY A 10 27.46 -11.96 13.01
CA GLY A 10 26.28 -11.47 13.70
C GLY A 10 25.01 -12.01 13.03
N LEU A 11 24.35 -12.97 13.69
CA LEU A 11 23.01 -13.43 13.32
C LEU A 11 22.02 -12.37 13.80
N GLY A 12 21.61 -11.45 12.90
CA GLY A 12 20.57 -10.48 13.19
C GLY A 12 19.19 -11.18 13.20
N VAL A 13 18.66 -11.38 14.39
CA VAL A 13 17.24 -11.74 14.55
C VAL A 13 16.42 -10.50 14.27
N VAL A 14 15.78 -10.44 13.10
CA VAL A 14 14.76 -9.43 12.81
C VAL A 14 13.52 -9.80 13.61
N ALA A 15 13.36 -9.15 14.77
CA ALA A 15 12.09 -9.19 15.49
C ALA A 15 11.08 -8.37 14.69
N ALA A 16 10.12 -9.05 14.06
CA ALA A 16 8.94 -8.41 13.49
C ALA A 16 8.15 -7.81 14.66
N LEU A 17 8.30 -6.52 14.89
CA LEU A 17 7.43 -5.76 15.78
C LEU A 17 6.06 -5.70 15.11
N GLY A 18 5.14 -6.54 15.59
CA GLY A 18 3.75 -6.52 15.19
C GLY A 18 3.13 -5.18 15.59
N VAL A 19 3.02 -4.25 14.64
CA VAL A 19 2.21 -3.05 14.78
C VAL A 19 0.75 -3.50 14.76
N SER A 20 0.11 -3.50 15.93
CA SER A 20 -1.33 -3.71 16.03
C SER A 20 -2.04 -2.47 15.49
N VAL A 21 -2.56 -2.56 14.27
CA VAL A 21 -3.41 -1.51 13.67
C VAL A 21 -4.76 -1.55 14.39
N PRO A 22 -5.16 -0.48 15.12
CA PRO A 22 -6.45 -0.45 15.77
C PRO A 22 -7.56 -0.29 14.72
N GLY A 23 -8.49 -1.23 14.67
CA GLY A 23 -9.83 -0.97 14.16
C GLY A 23 -10.25 -1.58 12.84
N PHE A 24 -9.64 -2.67 12.34
CA PHE A 24 -10.26 -3.45 11.25
C PHE A 24 -11.29 -4.46 11.78
N ALA A 25 -12.39 -3.95 12.33
CA ALA A 25 -13.57 -4.76 12.67
C ALA A 25 -14.49 -4.88 11.45
N GLY A 26 -14.12 -5.70 10.51
CA GLY A 26 -14.95 -6.12 9.40
C GLY A 26 -14.42 -7.45 8.87
N GLY A 27 -15.16 -8.54 9.09
CA GLY A 27 -14.75 -9.90 8.81
C GLY A 27 -14.39 -10.19 7.35
N ASN A 28 -13.28 -9.64 6.91
CA ASN A 28 -12.66 -10.01 5.65
C ASN A 28 -11.78 -11.24 5.93
N LYS A 29 -12.08 -12.37 5.30
CA LYS A 29 -11.35 -13.63 5.44
C LYS A 29 -9.89 -13.56 4.96
N TYR A 30 -9.49 -12.42 4.41
CA TYR A 30 -8.15 -12.18 3.90
C TYR A 30 -7.43 -11.26 4.85
N ALA A 31 -6.34 -11.72 5.42
CA ALA A 31 -5.46 -10.91 6.24
C ALA A 31 -5.00 -9.69 5.43
N ALA A 32 -5.01 -8.51 6.05
CA ALA A 32 -4.39 -7.34 5.44
C ALA A 32 -2.93 -7.67 5.15
N ALA A 33 -2.57 -7.74 3.87
CA ALA A 33 -1.19 -7.96 3.48
C ALA A 33 -0.47 -6.62 3.55
N ALA A 34 0.51 -6.50 4.44
CA ALA A 34 1.46 -5.41 4.37
C ALA A 34 2.41 -5.66 3.20
N ALA A 35 2.56 -4.70 2.31
CA ALA A 35 3.58 -4.70 1.27
C ALA A 35 4.51 -3.52 1.51
N THR A 36 5.82 -3.73 1.35
CA THR A 36 6.86 -2.72 1.57
C THR A 36 7.63 -2.46 0.29
N ARG A 37 7.97 -1.20 0.03
CA ARG A 37 8.88 -0.74 -1.00
C ARG A 37 10.06 -0.06 -0.34
N TYR A 38 11.27 -0.41 -0.76
CA TYR A 38 12.52 0.10 -0.15
C TYR A 38 13.08 1.24 -0.99
N CYS A 39 13.17 2.42 -0.41
CA CYS A 39 13.70 3.64 -1.04
C CYS A 39 15.20 3.86 -0.80
N GLY A 40 15.91 2.85 -0.30
CA GLY A 40 17.33 2.92 0.08
C GLY A 40 17.53 3.53 1.48
N SER A 41 18.74 3.39 2.04
CA SER A 41 19.12 3.94 3.37
C SER A 41 18.23 3.55 4.54
N GLY A 42 17.37 2.53 4.39
CA GLY A 42 16.41 2.11 5.40
C GLY A 42 15.02 2.75 5.28
N ASP A 43 14.86 3.75 4.40
CA ASP A 43 13.56 4.38 4.15
C ASP A 43 12.64 3.44 3.39
N VAL A 44 11.37 3.45 3.73
CA VAL A 44 10.39 2.54 3.16
C VAL A 44 9.05 3.21 2.90
N VAL A 45 8.32 2.67 1.93
CA VAL A 45 6.91 2.97 1.71
C VAL A 45 6.10 1.71 1.94
N ASN A 46 5.17 1.76 2.88
CA ASN A 46 4.38 0.64 3.37
C ASN A 46 2.92 0.76 2.93
N TRP A 47 2.36 -0.36 2.49
CA TRP A 47 0.94 -0.53 2.24
C TRP A 47 0.25 -1.19 3.44
N PHE A 48 -0.86 -0.63 3.87
CA PHE A 48 -1.76 -1.21 4.87
C PHE A 48 -3.18 -1.29 4.29
N GLY A 49 -3.68 -2.50 4.13
CA GLY A 49 -4.99 -2.77 3.58
C GLY A 49 -5.05 -4.12 2.86
N ALA A 50 -6.25 -4.52 2.46
CA ALA A 50 -6.42 -5.72 1.64
C ALA A 50 -5.92 -5.46 0.21
N THR A 51 -5.26 -6.44 -0.39
CA THR A 51 -4.89 -6.44 -1.81
C THR A 51 -5.96 -7.04 -2.71
N THR A 52 -6.97 -7.67 -2.10
CA THR A 52 -8.16 -8.18 -2.78
C THR A 52 -9.40 -7.78 -1.99
N LEU A 53 -10.31 -7.04 -2.63
CA LEU A 53 -11.56 -6.60 -2.04
C LEU A 53 -12.68 -7.56 -2.42
N TRP A 54 -13.17 -8.32 -1.43
CA TRP A 54 -14.23 -9.29 -1.61
C TRP A 54 -15.17 -9.34 -0.39
N PRO A 55 -16.48 -9.51 -0.57
CA PRO A 55 -17.24 -9.54 -1.83
C PRO A 55 -17.37 -8.14 -2.46
N PRO A 56 -17.70 -8.05 -3.76
CA PRO A 56 -18.02 -6.78 -4.42
C PRO A 56 -19.41 -6.29 -3.97
N ASN A 57 -19.44 -5.62 -2.83
CA ASN A 57 -20.66 -5.23 -2.12
C ASN A 57 -20.87 -3.70 -2.08
N HIS A 58 -20.18 -2.96 -2.94
CA HIS A 58 -20.19 -1.50 -3.08
C HIS A 58 -19.74 -0.72 -1.83
N LYS A 59 -19.20 -1.39 -0.80
CA LYS A 59 -18.70 -0.72 0.40
C LYS A 59 -17.32 -0.17 0.18
N LEU A 60 -17.04 0.96 0.81
CA LEU A 60 -15.70 1.52 0.93
C LEU A 60 -14.92 0.70 1.96
N GLN A 61 -13.72 0.28 1.59
CA GLN A 61 -12.78 -0.48 2.42
C GLN A 61 -11.57 0.39 2.73
N PRO A 62 -11.19 0.52 4.00
CA PRO A 62 -10.08 1.37 4.40
C PRO A 62 -8.74 0.80 3.94
N ALA A 63 -7.84 1.70 3.58
CA ALA A 63 -6.44 1.45 3.25
C ALA A 63 -5.58 2.66 3.61
N SER A 64 -4.28 2.46 3.75
CA SER A 64 -3.33 3.56 3.89
C SER A 64 -1.98 3.25 3.24
N VAL A 65 -1.28 4.33 2.86
CA VAL A 65 0.12 4.28 2.45
C VAL A 65 0.92 5.16 3.41
N THR A 66 2.00 4.60 3.95
CA THR A 66 2.88 5.30 4.90
C THR A 66 4.29 5.33 4.35
N ALA A 67 4.89 6.51 4.25
CA ALA A 67 6.32 6.67 4.11
C ALA A 67 6.95 6.71 5.51
N ASP A 68 8.05 5.96 5.71
CA ASP A 68 8.78 5.84 6.97
C ASP A 68 10.27 6.07 6.71
N GLY A 69 10.83 7.11 7.32
CA GLY A 69 12.18 7.62 7.16
C GLY A 69 13.20 7.04 8.15
N ASN A 70 12.99 5.81 8.64
CA ASN A 70 13.96 5.08 9.47
C ASN A 70 14.39 5.79 10.78
N GLY A 71 13.55 6.66 11.34
CA GLY A 71 13.77 7.25 12.67
C GLY A 71 14.90 8.30 12.75
N ALA A 72 15.16 9.01 11.67
CA ALA A 72 16.21 10.02 11.59
C ALA A 72 15.78 11.43 12.02
N SER A 73 14.58 11.60 12.59
CA SER A 73 13.98 12.90 12.93
C SER A 73 13.93 13.86 11.74
N GLU A 74 13.57 13.33 10.61
CA GLU A 74 13.48 14.04 9.33
C GLU A 74 12.04 14.37 8.94
N ASN A 75 11.87 15.40 8.10
CA ASN A 75 10.57 15.64 7.49
C ASN A 75 10.36 14.67 6.33
N VAL A 76 9.27 13.93 6.41
CA VAL A 76 8.82 12.95 5.42
C VAL A 76 7.51 13.43 4.80
N SER A 77 7.34 13.19 3.51
CA SER A 77 6.05 13.36 2.85
C SER A 77 5.71 12.16 1.98
N ILE A 78 4.42 11.94 1.78
CA ILE A 78 3.88 10.93 0.86
C ILE A 78 2.71 11.54 0.09
N GLU A 79 2.69 11.32 -1.21
CA GLU A 79 1.57 11.63 -2.10
C GLU A 79 1.16 10.35 -2.81
N ILE A 80 -0.15 10.14 -2.98
CA ILE A 80 -0.70 9.01 -3.72
C ILE A 80 -1.63 9.46 -4.84
N ASP A 81 -1.61 8.74 -5.96
CA ASP A 81 -2.49 8.92 -7.11
C ASP A 81 -3.12 7.57 -7.50
N PRO A 82 -4.32 7.25 -7.00
CA PRO A 82 -5.03 6.03 -7.34
C PRO A 82 -5.59 6.09 -8.76
N VAL A 83 -5.20 5.14 -9.60
CA VAL A 83 -5.76 4.93 -10.93
C VAL A 83 -6.70 3.72 -10.89
N VAL A 84 -7.93 3.90 -11.36
CA VAL A 84 -8.95 2.86 -11.40
C VAL A 84 -9.05 2.31 -12.82
N THR A 85 -8.94 1.00 -12.96
CA THR A 85 -9.14 0.32 -14.23
C THR A 85 -10.18 -0.78 -14.05
N ASP A 86 -11.32 -0.63 -14.72
CA ASP A 86 -12.30 -1.70 -14.84
C ASP A 86 -11.95 -2.53 -16.07
N ALA A 87 -11.86 -3.84 -15.90
CA ALA A 87 -11.67 -4.73 -17.04
C ALA A 87 -12.90 -4.65 -17.94
N VAL A 88 -12.67 -4.21 -19.15
CA VAL A 88 -13.55 -4.15 -20.33
C VAL A 88 -15.06 -3.94 -20.08
N GLY A 89 -15.54 -2.75 -20.40
CA GLY A 89 -16.96 -2.42 -20.43
C GLY A 89 -17.51 -1.95 -19.10
N GLY A 90 -16.67 -1.27 -18.33
CA GLY A 90 -16.99 -0.71 -17.02
C GLY A 90 -18.27 0.11 -17.01
N ASP A 91 -19.36 -0.55 -16.65
CA ASP A 91 -20.56 0.10 -16.15
C ASP A 91 -20.42 0.33 -14.63
N GLY A 92 -19.22 0.78 -14.18
CA GLY A 92 -19.12 1.56 -12.97
C GLY A 92 -19.94 2.81 -13.23
N GLY A 93 -21.25 2.66 -13.38
CA GLY A 93 -22.13 3.76 -13.67
C GLY A 93 -22.07 4.77 -12.54
N PRO A 94 -22.42 6.04 -12.80
CA PRO A 94 -22.34 7.15 -11.83
C PRO A 94 -23.15 6.94 -10.56
N LYS A 95 -23.76 5.77 -10.38
CA LYS A 95 -24.58 5.43 -9.21
C LYS A 95 -23.79 5.12 -7.94
N HIS A 96 -22.49 4.87 -8.07
CA HIS A 96 -21.65 4.41 -6.95
C HIS A 96 -20.34 5.21 -6.81
N ASP A 97 -20.23 6.38 -7.44
CA ASP A 97 -19.14 7.31 -7.21
C ASP A 97 -19.15 7.84 -5.77
N PRO A 98 -17.98 8.11 -5.19
CA PRO A 98 -16.64 7.94 -5.75
C PRO A 98 -16.11 6.51 -5.61
N ASP A 99 -15.22 6.09 -6.54
CA ASP A 99 -14.54 4.80 -6.48
C ASP A 99 -13.54 4.72 -5.32
N PHE A 100 -13.00 5.87 -4.92
CA PHE A 100 -12.15 6.03 -3.74
C PHE A 100 -12.41 7.37 -3.05
N THR A 101 -12.06 7.46 -1.77
CA THR A 101 -12.16 8.69 -0.97
C THR A 101 -10.94 8.84 -0.09
N TYR A 102 -10.41 10.05 0.02
CA TYR A 102 -9.38 10.39 0.99
C TYR A 102 -10.01 10.78 2.33
N ALA A 103 -9.32 10.48 3.42
CA ALA A 103 -9.70 10.99 4.75
C ALA A 103 -9.30 12.47 4.91
N SER A 104 -8.13 12.87 4.40
CA SER A 104 -7.59 14.22 4.55
C SER A 104 -6.98 14.80 3.27
N GLY A 105 -7.01 14.06 2.15
CA GLY A 105 -6.41 14.45 0.87
C GLY A 105 -5.34 13.46 0.41
N PRO A 106 -4.79 13.67 -0.81
CA PRO A 106 -3.83 12.75 -1.41
C PRO A 106 -2.40 12.89 -0.87
N VAL A 107 -2.12 13.94 -0.08
CA VAL A 107 -0.77 14.25 0.43
C VAL A 107 -0.79 14.27 1.95
N ALA A 108 0.22 13.66 2.56
CA ALA A 108 0.50 13.74 3.99
C ALA A 108 1.96 14.13 4.23
N THR A 109 2.20 14.81 5.35
CA THR A 109 3.54 15.19 5.84
C THR A 109 3.66 14.86 7.31
N GLY A 110 4.87 14.53 7.77
CA GLY A 110 5.12 14.24 9.17
C GLY A 110 6.61 14.23 9.51
N THR A 111 6.92 14.01 10.78
CA THR A 111 8.29 13.77 11.25
C THR A 111 8.47 12.26 11.37
N ASP A 112 9.51 11.75 10.77
CA ASP A 112 9.86 10.32 10.64
C ASP A 112 8.84 9.50 9.84
N THR A 113 7.55 9.79 9.93
CA THR A 113 6.51 9.09 9.19
C THR A 113 5.45 10.04 8.63
N ALA A 114 4.93 9.72 7.45
CA ALA A 114 3.77 10.40 6.85
C ALA A 114 2.80 9.35 6.29
N THR A 115 1.50 9.49 6.60
CA THR A 115 0.48 8.50 6.22
C THR A 115 -0.69 9.17 5.50
N VAL A 116 -1.04 8.66 4.32
CA VAL A 116 -2.29 8.98 3.63
C VAL A 116 -3.28 7.86 3.89
N ASP A 117 -4.40 8.20 4.53
CA ASP A 117 -5.55 7.32 4.75
C ASP A 117 -6.61 7.56 3.68
N PHE A 118 -7.14 6.47 3.13
CA PHE A 118 -8.16 6.51 2.10
C PHE A 118 -9.02 5.24 2.11
N ASN A 119 -10.08 5.24 1.30
CA ASN A 119 -10.93 4.07 1.15
C ASN A 119 -11.07 3.73 -0.33
N LEU A 120 -11.13 2.45 -0.64
CA LEU A 120 -11.38 1.91 -1.97
C LEU A 120 -12.74 1.23 -2.01
N ARG A 121 -13.50 1.43 -3.07
CA ARG A 121 -14.81 0.80 -3.22
C ARG A 121 -14.67 -0.66 -3.65
N SER A 122 -15.27 -1.56 -2.89
CA SER A 122 -15.38 -2.97 -3.26
C SER A 122 -16.48 -3.16 -4.30
N GLU A 123 -16.20 -2.71 -5.53
CA GLU A 123 -17.14 -2.74 -6.66
C GLU A 123 -16.42 -3.16 -7.93
N ARG A 124 -17.14 -3.81 -8.83
CA ARG A 124 -16.67 -4.20 -10.15
C ARG A 124 -17.81 -4.14 -11.17
N SER A 125 -17.48 -4.06 -12.45
CA SER A 125 -18.45 -4.26 -13.52
C SER A 125 -19.01 -5.69 -13.48
N GLY A 126 -20.33 -5.84 -13.63
CA GLY A 126 -21.00 -7.13 -13.66
C GLY A 126 -20.66 -7.98 -14.88
N ARG A 127 -20.08 -7.39 -15.96
CA ARG A 127 -19.71 -8.05 -17.21
C ARG A 127 -18.21 -8.12 -17.46
N GLY A 128 -17.38 -7.49 -16.61
CA GLY A 128 -15.93 -7.44 -16.73
C GLY A 128 -15.22 -8.54 -15.94
N ASP A 129 -13.90 -8.60 -16.09
CA ASP A 129 -13.04 -9.56 -15.38
C ASP A 129 -12.74 -9.13 -13.93
N GLY A 130 -13.21 -7.97 -13.52
CA GLY A 130 -13.00 -7.37 -12.21
C GLY A 130 -12.54 -5.92 -12.33
N ARG A 131 -12.22 -5.31 -11.18
CA ARG A 131 -11.68 -3.95 -11.09
C ARG A 131 -10.27 -4.00 -10.52
N THR A 132 -9.41 -3.12 -10.99
CA THR A 132 -8.06 -2.94 -10.45
C THR A 132 -7.85 -1.49 -10.04
N TYR A 133 -7.32 -1.30 -8.84
CA TYR A 133 -6.78 -0.04 -8.36
C TYR A 133 -5.26 -0.13 -8.40
N THR A 134 -4.64 0.79 -9.12
CA THR A 134 -3.19 0.99 -9.13
C THR A 134 -2.90 2.24 -8.32
N ILE A 135 -2.23 2.09 -7.19
CA ILE A 135 -1.92 3.19 -6.27
C ILE A 135 -0.49 3.62 -6.53
N ASN A 136 -0.34 4.62 -7.39
CA ASN A 136 0.94 5.28 -7.61
C ASN A 136 1.28 6.11 -6.37
N TRP A 137 2.56 6.28 -6.10
CA TRP A 137 3.03 7.01 -4.93
C TRP A 137 4.34 7.74 -5.21
N VAL A 138 4.51 8.87 -4.51
CA VAL A 138 5.76 9.63 -4.43
C VAL A 138 6.04 9.88 -2.96
N ALA A 139 7.20 9.44 -2.47
CA ALA A 139 7.65 9.69 -1.12
C ALA A 139 8.91 10.56 -1.13
N THR A 140 9.00 11.48 -0.17
CA THR A 140 10.14 12.37 -0.01
C THR A 140 10.67 12.25 1.41
N PHE A 141 11.98 12.09 1.54
CA PHE A 141 12.72 11.88 2.77
C PHE A 141 13.83 12.92 2.93
N ASP A 142 14.62 12.84 4.01
CA ASP A 142 15.78 13.69 4.27
C ASP A 142 15.45 15.18 4.11
N ASN A 143 14.32 15.63 4.69
CA ASN A 143 13.86 17.02 4.61
C ASN A 143 13.70 17.55 3.17
N GLY A 144 13.32 16.66 2.24
CA GLY A 144 13.08 17.00 0.83
C GLY A 144 14.26 16.74 -0.11
N SER A 145 15.39 16.26 0.39
CA SER A 145 16.58 16.02 -0.43
C SER A 145 16.54 14.69 -1.21
N LYS A 146 15.69 13.75 -0.80
CA LYS A 146 15.57 12.42 -1.40
C LYS A 146 14.15 12.13 -1.79
N THR A 147 13.92 11.78 -3.05
CA THR A 147 12.61 11.37 -3.57
C THR A 147 12.67 9.94 -4.09
N CYS A 148 11.59 9.20 -3.87
CA CYS A 148 11.39 7.83 -4.31
C CYS A 148 9.96 7.71 -4.85
N THR A 149 9.81 7.10 -6.01
CA THR A 149 8.51 7.02 -6.68
C THR A 149 8.16 5.58 -7.08
N SER A 150 6.88 5.31 -7.29
CA SER A 150 6.43 4.00 -7.80
C SER A 150 6.95 3.67 -9.20
N ASP A 151 7.47 4.67 -9.93
CA ASP A 151 7.95 4.52 -11.31
C ASP A 151 9.48 4.39 -11.39
N ASP A 152 10.19 4.52 -10.26
CA ASP A 152 11.63 4.34 -10.20
C ASP A 152 12.04 2.89 -10.51
N GLU A 153 13.25 2.69 -11.02
CA GLU A 153 13.78 1.36 -11.31
C GLU A 153 13.75 0.46 -10.06
N GLY A 154 13.10 -0.69 -10.19
CA GLY A 154 12.93 -1.65 -9.08
C GLY A 154 11.79 -1.32 -8.13
N GLN A 155 11.07 -0.22 -8.34
CA GLN A 155 9.84 0.13 -7.62
C GLN A 155 8.60 -0.32 -8.39
N THR A 156 7.47 -0.40 -7.71
CA THR A 156 6.17 -0.67 -8.34
C THR A 156 5.06 -0.04 -7.51
N PRO A 157 3.96 0.41 -8.13
CA PRO A 157 2.77 0.82 -7.40
C PRO A 157 2.21 -0.32 -6.56
N PHE A 158 1.32 0.01 -5.62
CA PHE A 158 0.51 -1.00 -4.94
C PHE A 158 -0.71 -1.31 -5.80
N VAL A 159 -1.07 -2.59 -5.87
CA VAL A 159 -2.19 -3.05 -6.69
C VAL A 159 -3.24 -3.71 -5.82
N VAL A 160 -4.48 -3.27 -5.96
CA VAL A 160 -5.64 -3.85 -5.28
C VAL A 160 -6.66 -4.30 -6.32
N THR A 161 -7.16 -5.52 -6.20
CA THR A 161 -8.11 -6.09 -7.13
C THR A 161 -9.48 -6.33 -6.49
N VAL A 162 -10.55 -6.15 -7.27
CA VAL A 162 -11.90 -6.61 -6.96
C VAL A 162 -12.26 -7.65 -7.99
N PRO A 163 -12.03 -8.95 -7.73
CA PRO A 163 -12.21 -10.00 -8.72
C PRO A 163 -13.70 -10.18 -9.09
N HIS A 164 -13.94 -10.68 -10.30
CA HIS A 164 -15.30 -10.99 -10.76
C HIS A 164 -15.94 -12.10 -9.93
N ASP A 165 -15.20 -13.17 -9.68
CA ASP A 165 -15.58 -14.25 -8.76
C ASP A 165 -14.33 -14.82 -8.07
N MET A 166 -14.54 -15.56 -7.00
CA MET A 166 -13.47 -16.24 -6.24
C MET A 166 -13.47 -17.74 -6.50
N ARG A 167 -14.17 -18.20 -7.53
CA ARG A 167 -14.12 -19.61 -7.92
C ARG A 167 -12.86 -19.85 -8.70
N ASP A 168 -12.05 -20.78 -8.24
CA ASP A 168 -10.93 -21.27 -9.04
C ASP A 168 -11.49 -21.77 -10.37
N LYS A 169 -11.05 -21.19 -11.49
CA LYS A 169 -11.28 -21.77 -12.81
C LYS A 169 -10.52 -23.09 -12.77
N LYS A 170 -11.22 -24.19 -12.46
CA LYS A 170 -10.68 -25.54 -12.66
C LYS A 170 -10.43 -25.69 -14.13
N ASN A 171 -9.16 -25.62 -14.53
CA ASN A 171 -8.71 -26.10 -15.83
C ASN A 171 -8.79 -27.62 -15.90
#